data_ab74d15955bc88cb8c20085caa16e762
#
_entry.id   ab74d15955bc88cb8c20085caa16e762
#
_cell.length_a   1.000
_cell.length_b   1.000
_cell.length_c   1.000
_cell.angle_alpha   90.00
_cell.angle_beta   90.00
_cell.angle_gamma   90.00
#
_symmetry.space_group_name_H-M   'P 1'
#
loop_
_entity.id
_entity.type
_entity.pdbx_description
1 polymer ?
#
loop_
_entity_poly.entity_id
_entity_poly.type
_entity_poly.pdbx_seq_one_letter_code
_entity_poly.pdbx_strand_id
1 'polypeptide(L)'
;MKLSSAYLAERLRERYDVLTCENISGEDAYFRPFLQTRDVAPARGRVCIVTGTYLKQRQSTIQIQKAKYNWDDVLVILTESDQTEEFRKELSGPYIMLNPNISASDVINTVQRIFDRCDDWVEQLNALVLRSGSIQRALKLSADMVGNPLVVMGIDFTLTAESKGNNLNQGVRLFTDEMVNLEYMNAYIQDETYKKSIESEVPMILPAFINGCRMISMNLWTKGEPTHRVVVLETQKKLTEGDKCLVAQLASYLEYIILHEPSFQEKDDLDDVCRLIVTDRTADYLTMSNRLAALGWSPRQDYLCLVLQTAGGDKEHTTGTICKYLKKQFPHSSSFQVRQEIICFFNLSKTGQTVEEIEAELIYFIRDSYLKAGYSRSMTGHMNLRRQYLQAKIALEVGSRKKPYV
;
A
#
# COMPACT_ATOMS: atom_id res chain seq x y z
N MET A 1 -7.30 3.68 20.02
CA MET A 1 -7.17 2.75 18.87
C MET A 1 -7.91 1.46 19.14
N LYS A 2 -8.39 0.72 18.12
CA LYS A 2 -8.83 -0.67 18.24
C LYS A 2 -7.68 -1.61 17.90
N LEU A 3 -7.62 -2.78 18.53
CA LEU A 3 -6.59 -3.79 18.31
C LEU A 3 -7.21 -5.12 17.90
N SER A 4 -6.53 -5.87 17.02
CA SER A 4 -6.99 -7.20 16.62
C SER A 4 -6.73 -8.25 17.69
N SER A 5 -7.52 -9.32 17.68
CA SER A 5 -7.32 -10.45 18.61
C SER A 5 -5.96 -11.12 18.38
N ALA A 6 -5.50 -11.21 17.13
CA ALA A 6 -4.17 -11.74 16.80
C ALA A 6 -3.05 -10.89 17.43
N TYR A 7 -3.15 -9.55 17.32
CA TYR A 7 -2.15 -8.67 17.93
C TYR A 7 -2.09 -8.83 19.46
N LEU A 8 -3.24 -8.86 20.11
CA LEU A 8 -3.32 -9.04 21.56
C LEU A 8 -2.79 -10.40 21.99
N ALA A 9 -3.11 -11.47 21.26
CA ALA A 9 -2.60 -12.81 21.55
C ALA A 9 -1.06 -12.87 21.49
N GLU A 10 -0.46 -12.22 20.50
CA GLU A 10 0.99 -12.16 20.34
C GLU A 10 1.66 -11.37 21.46
N ARG A 11 1.13 -10.19 21.80
CA ARG A 11 1.67 -9.38 22.91
C ARG A 11 1.53 -10.11 24.25
N LEU A 12 0.47 -10.89 24.45
CA LEU A 12 0.31 -11.72 25.65
C LEU A 12 1.29 -12.89 25.68
N ARG A 13 1.57 -13.54 24.54
CA ARG A 13 2.59 -14.62 24.44
C ARG A 13 4.02 -14.14 24.77
N GLU A 14 4.33 -12.88 24.54
CA GLU A 14 5.64 -12.31 24.91
C GLU A 14 5.84 -12.25 26.44
N ARG A 15 4.76 -12.29 27.20
CA ARG A 15 4.79 -12.07 28.64
C ARG A 15 4.26 -13.24 29.47
N TYR A 16 3.31 -13.99 28.92
CA TYR A 16 2.61 -15.04 29.62
C TYR A 16 2.62 -16.35 28.85
N ASP A 17 2.47 -17.43 29.61
CA ASP A 17 2.22 -18.75 29.04
C ASP A 17 0.77 -18.82 28.56
N VAL A 18 0.61 -18.78 27.24
CA VAL A 18 -0.69 -18.83 26.54
C VAL A 18 -0.95 -20.28 26.14
N LEU A 19 -1.93 -20.92 26.81
CA LEU A 19 -2.26 -22.33 26.60
C LEU A 19 -2.95 -22.56 25.26
N THR A 20 -3.94 -21.73 24.91
CA THR A 20 -4.72 -21.89 23.69
C THR A 20 -5.22 -20.55 23.18
N CYS A 21 -5.29 -20.41 21.84
CA CYS A 21 -5.97 -19.32 21.16
C CYS A 21 -6.79 -19.89 20.00
N GLU A 22 -8.06 -19.55 19.93
CA GLU A 22 -8.95 -19.99 18.83
C GLU A 22 -9.74 -18.82 18.27
N ASN A 23 -10.09 -18.93 17.01
CA ASN A 23 -10.86 -17.94 16.26
C ASN A 23 -10.24 -16.52 16.26
N ILE A 24 -8.92 -16.41 16.44
CA ILE A 24 -8.22 -15.13 16.43
C ILE A 24 -7.97 -14.68 14.99
N SER A 25 -8.06 -13.36 14.73
CA SER A 25 -7.89 -12.77 13.43
C SER A 25 -7.02 -11.50 13.49
N GLY A 26 -6.35 -11.17 12.39
CA GLY A 26 -5.69 -9.87 12.19
C GLY A 26 -6.64 -8.76 11.75
N GLU A 27 -7.85 -9.10 11.32
CA GLU A 27 -8.83 -8.18 10.73
C GLU A 27 -9.95 -7.76 11.69
N ASP A 28 -10.13 -8.48 12.81
CA ASP A 28 -11.07 -8.10 13.86
C ASP A 28 -10.56 -6.87 14.65
N ALA A 29 -11.44 -6.24 15.43
CA ALA A 29 -11.10 -4.98 16.08
C ALA A 29 -11.81 -4.79 17.41
N TYR A 30 -11.03 -4.80 18.51
CA TYR A 30 -11.52 -4.71 19.88
C TYR A 30 -11.06 -3.44 20.59
N PHE A 31 -11.93 -2.93 21.47
CA PHE A 31 -11.64 -1.84 22.39
C PHE A 31 -11.06 -2.35 23.71
N ARG A 32 -10.66 -1.40 24.57
CA ARG A 32 -10.05 -1.59 25.89
C ARG A 32 -10.71 -2.71 26.72
N PRO A 33 -9.91 -3.37 27.58
CA PRO A 33 -10.36 -4.49 28.38
C PRO A 33 -11.32 -4.06 29.50
N PHE A 34 -12.16 -5.00 29.94
CA PHE A 34 -12.92 -4.94 31.18
C PHE A 34 -12.94 -6.31 31.86
N LEU A 35 -13.10 -6.31 33.17
CA LEU A 35 -13.27 -7.52 33.94
C LEU A 35 -14.74 -7.92 33.94
N GLN A 36 -15.03 -9.17 33.58
CA GLN A 36 -16.40 -9.70 33.59
C GLN A 36 -16.85 -9.90 35.02
N THR A 37 -17.97 -9.31 35.37
CA THR A 37 -18.66 -9.45 36.64
C THR A 37 -20.10 -9.93 36.42
N ARG A 38 -20.80 -10.33 37.49
CA ARG A 38 -22.16 -10.83 37.40
C ARG A 38 -23.16 -9.84 36.83
N ASP A 39 -22.96 -8.58 37.14
CA ASP A 39 -23.92 -7.52 36.89
C ASP A 39 -23.74 -6.81 35.55
N VAL A 40 -22.72 -7.22 34.78
CA VAL A 40 -22.36 -6.58 33.51
C VAL A 40 -22.44 -7.60 32.37
N ALA A 41 -23.28 -7.32 31.37
CA ALA A 41 -23.29 -8.12 30.15
C ALA A 41 -22.02 -7.89 29.32
N PRO A 42 -21.52 -8.91 28.58
CA PRO A 42 -20.41 -8.74 27.66
C PRO A 42 -20.73 -7.64 26.64
N ALA A 43 -19.83 -6.68 26.50
CA ALA A 43 -20.02 -5.59 25.58
C ALA A 43 -19.37 -5.91 24.22
N ARG A 44 -20.14 -5.76 23.14
CA ARG A 44 -19.67 -5.99 21.76
C ARG A 44 -18.41 -5.18 21.43
N GLY A 45 -17.49 -5.80 20.71
CA GLY A 45 -16.26 -5.16 20.26
C GLY A 45 -15.29 -4.80 21.38
N ARG A 46 -15.37 -5.44 22.55
CA ARG A 46 -14.46 -5.22 23.68
C ARG A 46 -13.69 -6.48 24.06
N VAL A 47 -12.56 -6.27 24.72
CA VAL A 47 -11.82 -7.35 25.35
C VAL A 47 -12.44 -7.64 26.71
N CYS A 48 -12.85 -8.88 26.93
CA CYS A 48 -13.48 -9.31 28.17
C CYS A 48 -12.57 -10.29 28.92
N ILE A 49 -12.14 -9.92 30.13
CA ILE A 49 -11.35 -10.80 30.98
C ILE A 49 -12.27 -11.60 31.88
N VAL A 50 -12.21 -12.92 31.77
CA VAL A 50 -13.06 -13.87 32.48
C VAL A 50 -12.20 -14.69 33.44
N THR A 51 -12.60 -14.75 34.71
CA THR A 51 -11.88 -15.49 35.77
C THR A 51 -12.59 -16.81 36.11
N GLY A 52 -11.85 -17.75 36.69
CA GLY A 52 -12.43 -18.97 37.23
C GLY A 52 -13.46 -18.73 38.33
N THR A 53 -13.27 -17.70 39.15
CA THR A 53 -14.28 -17.28 40.14
C THR A 53 -15.59 -16.88 39.54
N TYR A 54 -15.57 -16.09 38.46
CA TYR A 54 -16.75 -15.73 37.69
C TYR A 54 -17.45 -16.96 37.11
N LEU A 55 -16.70 -17.91 36.53
CA LEU A 55 -17.27 -19.14 35.96
C LEU A 55 -17.95 -19.99 36.99
N LYS A 56 -17.33 -20.21 38.17
CA LYS A 56 -17.94 -20.95 39.28
C LYS A 56 -19.24 -20.31 39.77
N GLN A 57 -19.22 -18.99 39.90
CA GLN A 57 -20.42 -18.24 40.31
C GLN A 57 -21.52 -18.29 39.27
N ARG A 58 -21.20 -18.28 37.98
CA ARG A 58 -22.13 -18.38 36.86
C ARG A 58 -22.82 -19.75 36.86
N GLN A 59 -22.06 -20.85 37.03
CA GLN A 59 -22.63 -22.20 37.07
C GLN A 59 -23.66 -22.34 38.17
N SER A 60 -23.46 -21.77 39.35
CA SER A 60 -24.43 -21.78 40.44
C SER A 60 -25.72 -20.97 40.15
N THR A 61 -25.63 -20.01 39.22
CA THR A 61 -26.75 -19.11 38.86
C THR A 61 -27.50 -19.56 37.60
N ILE A 62 -26.89 -20.36 36.71
CA ILE A 62 -27.52 -20.89 35.49
C ILE A 62 -28.74 -21.79 35.80
N GLN A 63 -28.82 -22.38 36.99
CA GLN A 63 -30.03 -23.08 37.45
C GLN A 63 -31.26 -22.14 37.64
N ILE A 64 -31.03 -20.81 37.70
CA ILE A 64 -32.04 -19.82 38.00
C ILE A 64 -32.36 -18.90 36.80
N GLN A 65 -31.44 -18.65 35.90
CA GLN A 65 -31.65 -17.73 34.77
C GLN A 65 -31.04 -18.26 33.46
N LYS A 66 -31.89 -18.56 32.47
CA LYS A 66 -31.55 -18.98 31.10
C LYS A 66 -31.00 -17.85 30.22
N ALA A 67 -30.35 -16.83 30.74
CA ALA A 67 -29.77 -15.78 29.91
C ALA A 67 -28.43 -16.26 29.32
N LYS A 68 -28.48 -16.76 28.08
CA LYS A 68 -27.26 -16.96 27.28
C LYS A 68 -26.72 -15.59 26.89
N TYR A 69 -25.54 -15.22 27.40
CA TYR A 69 -24.82 -14.09 26.86
C TYR A 69 -24.30 -14.43 25.45
N ASN A 70 -24.38 -13.45 24.54
CA ASN A 70 -23.77 -13.58 23.23
C ASN A 70 -22.29 -13.15 23.32
N TRP A 71 -21.38 -14.08 22.99
CA TRP A 71 -19.93 -13.90 23.03
C TRP A 71 -19.34 -13.70 21.62
N ASP A 72 -20.14 -13.68 20.56
CA ASP A 72 -19.66 -13.72 19.18
C ASP A 72 -18.77 -12.54 18.82
N ASP A 73 -19.10 -11.36 19.31
CA ASP A 73 -18.37 -10.10 18.99
C ASP A 73 -17.48 -9.63 20.16
N VAL A 74 -17.02 -10.55 21.00
CA VAL A 74 -16.25 -10.25 22.21
C VAL A 74 -14.97 -11.08 22.17
N LEU A 75 -13.79 -10.43 22.36
CA LEU A 75 -12.57 -11.17 22.62
C LEU A 75 -12.52 -11.58 24.08
N VAL A 76 -12.58 -12.87 24.34
CA VAL A 76 -12.51 -13.42 25.71
C VAL A 76 -11.09 -13.78 26.07
N ILE A 77 -10.58 -13.27 27.21
CA ILE A 77 -9.34 -13.73 27.80
C ILE A 77 -9.65 -14.45 29.10
N LEU A 78 -9.33 -15.75 29.13
CA LEU A 78 -9.56 -16.64 30.28
C LEU A 78 -8.29 -16.72 31.13
N THR A 79 -8.47 -16.54 32.44
CA THR A 79 -7.40 -16.64 33.45
C THR A 79 -7.93 -17.16 34.78
N GLU A 80 -7.06 -17.59 35.67
CA GLU A 80 -7.40 -18.09 37.00
C GLU A 80 -8.40 -19.26 37.01
N SER A 81 -8.40 -20.10 35.95
CA SER A 81 -9.43 -21.13 35.79
C SER A 81 -8.88 -22.47 35.33
N ASP A 82 -9.17 -23.52 36.13
CA ASP A 82 -8.94 -24.92 35.75
C ASP A 82 -10.17 -25.52 35.00
N GLN A 83 -11.34 -24.85 35.03
CA GLN A 83 -12.59 -25.31 34.47
C GLN A 83 -12.89 -24.69 33.11
N THR A 84 -12.03 -24.92 32.16
CA THR A 84 -12.10 -24.22 30.88
C THR A 84 -12.87 -24.93 29.78
N GLU A 85 -12.97 -26.26 29.84
CA GLU A 85 -13.54 -27.04 28.73
C GLU A 85 -15.06 -26.86 28.54
N GLU A 86 -15.82 -26.71 29.62
CA GLU A 86 -17.27 -26.49 29.49
C GLU A 86 -17.60 -25.11 28.97
N PHE A 87 -16.88 -24.08 29.47
CA PHE A 87 -17.08 -22.71 29.02
C PHE A 87 -16.59 -22.51 27.58
N ARG A 88 -15.52 -23.19 27.18
CA ARG A 88 -15.01 -23.18 25.82
C ARG A 88 -16.06 -23.59 24.79
N LYS A 89 -16.92 -24.59 25.11
CA LYS A 89 -17.99 -25.03 24.24
C LYS A 89 -19.12 -23.99 24.05
N GLU A 90 -19.18 -23.00 24.93
CA GLU A 90 -20.11 -21.89 24.81
C GLU A 90 -19.58 -20.71 24.00
N LEU A 91 -18.27 -20.67 23.75
CA LEU A 91 -17.61 -19.58 23.01
C LEU A 91 -17.63 -19.89 21.52
N SER A 92 -18.34 -19.05 20.76
CA SER A 92 -18.31 -19.05 19.29
C SER A 92 -17.34 -18.00 18.73
N GLY A 93 -17.03 -16.97 19.52
CA GLY A 93 -16.11 -15.90 19.18
C GLY A 93 -14.63 -16.21 19.49
N PRO A 94 -13.73 -15.23 19.28
CA PRO A 94 -12.31 -15.38 19.56
C PRO A 94 -12.03 -15.44 21.06
N TYR A 95 -11.09 -16.31 21.45
CA TYR A 95 -10.64 -16.37 22.84
C TYR A 95 -9.17 -16.71 22.96
N ILE A 96 -8.60 -16.28 24.10
CA ILE A 96 -7.21 -16.53 24.53
C ILE A 96 -7.28 -17.14 25.92
N MET A 97 -6.68 -18.30 26.10
CA MET A 97 -6.59 -18.97 27.40
C MET A 97 -5.19 -18.87 27.96
N LEU A 98 -5.06 -18.30 29.13
CA LEU A 98 -3.81 -18.14 29.84
C LEU A 98 -3.65 -19.22 30.92
N ASN A 99 -2.40 -19.44 31.35
CA ASN A 99 -2.11 -20.33 32.49
C ASN A 99 -2.92 -19.89 33.73
N PRO A 100 -3.60 -20.81 34.44
CA PRO A 100 -4.43 -20.51 35.61
C PRO A 100 -3.74 -19.73 36.73
N ASN A 101 -2.41 -19.80 36.83
CA ASN A 101 -1.63 -19.11 37.86
C ASN A 101 -1.45 -17.61 37.61
N ILE A 102 -1.91 -17.10 36.45
CA ILE A 102 -1.78 -15.69 36.10
C ILE A 102 -2.98 -14.94 36.66
N SER A 103 -2.74 -13.87 37.43
CA SER A 103 -3.82 -13.09 38.04
C SER A 103 -4.57 -12.24 37.04
N ALA A 104 -5.90 -12.12 37.20
CA ALA A 104 -6.72 -11.27 36.37
C ALA A 104 -6.30 -9.79 36.43
N SER A 105 -5.82 -9.32 37.58
CA SER A 105 -5.31 -7.96 37.73
C SER A 105 -4.05 -7.71 36.88
N ASP A 106 -3.14 -8.69 36.80
CA ASP A 106 -1.95 -8.58 35.96
C ASP A 106 -2.31 -8.61 34.46
N VAL A 107 -3.28 -9.46 34.09
CA VAL A 107 -3.77 -9.53 32.71
C VAL A 107 -4.41 -8.21 32.29
N ILE A 108 -5.34 -7.67 33.11
CA ILE A 108 -6.00 -6.37 32.85
C ILE A 108 -4.95 -5.27 32.67
N ASN A 109 -4.01 -5.14 33.61
CA ASN A 109 -2.97 -4.12 33.57
C ASN A 109 -2.05 -4.28 32.34
N THR A 110 -1.80 -5.52 31.93
CA THR A 110 -0.98 -5.78 30.74
C THR A 110 -1.70 -5.42 29.47
N VAL A 111 -2.95 -5.87 29.31
CA VAL A 111 -3.77 -5.52 28.14
C VAL A 111 -3.99 -4.01 28.08
N GLN A 112 -4.24 -3.36 29.23
CA GLN A 112 -4.39 -1.91 29.29
C GLN A 112 -3.12 -1.20 28.78
N ARG A 113 -1.92 -1.62 29.23
CA ARG A 113 -0.64 -1.04 28.76
C ARG A 113 -0.39 -1.26 27.28
N ILE A 114 -0.87 -2.39 26.70
CA ILE A 114 -0.79 -2.61 25.26
C ILE A 114 -1.62 -1.54 24.52
N PHE A 115 -2.85 -1.28 24.99
CA PHE A 115 -3.69 -0.23 24.43
C PHE A 115 -3.08 1.17 24.63
N ASP A 116 -2.58 1.48 25.81
CA ASP A 116 -1.97 2.79 26.10
C ASP A 116 -0.78 3.07 25.19
N ARG A 117 0.11 2.10 24.99
CA ARG A 117 1.23 2.24 24.06
C ARG A 117 0.77 2.50 22.62
N CYS A 118 -0.29 1.84 22.17
CA CYS A 118 -0.84 2.06 20.84
C CYS A 118 -1.52 3.43 20.72
N ASP A 119 -2.22 3.88 21.77
CA ASP A 119 -2.89 5.19 21.78
C ASP A 119 -1.86 6.33 21.84
N ASP A 120 -0.76 6.19 22.60
CA ASP A 120 0.36 7.14 22.61
C ASP A 120 1.01 7.28 21.23
N TRP A 121 1.19 6.17 20.51
CA TRP A 121 1.70 6.18 19.15
C TRP A 121 0.74 6.89 18.19
N VAL A 122 -0.55 6.61 18.26
CA VAL A 122 -1.60 7.27 17.47
C VAL A 122 -1.64 8.77 17.77
N GLU A 123 -1.50 9.18 19.03
CA GLU A 123 -1.44 10.59 19.42
C GLU A 123 -0.22 11.30 18.81
N GLN A 124 0.94 10.65 18.79
CA GLN A 124 2.14 11.18 18.12
C GLN A 124 1.93 11.33 16.61
N LEU A 125 1.27 10.36 15.95
CA LEU A 125 0.92 10.48 14.52
C LEU A 125 -0.08 11.61 14.27
N ASN A 126 -1.09 11.77 15.12
CA ASN A 126 -2.03 12.90 15.06
C ASN A 126 -1.30 14.24 15.18
N ALA A 127 -0.42 14.37 16.18
CA ALA A 127 0.38 15.57 16.37
C ALA A 127 1.31 15.86 15.16
N LEU A 128 1.84 14.82 14.53
CA LEU A 128 2.65 14.93 13.32
C LEU A 128 1.82 15.50 12.16
N VAL A 129 0.65 14.93 11.91
CA VAL A 129 -0.25 15.35 10.82
C VAL A 129 -0.68 16.81 11.00
N LEU A 130 -1.08 17.20 12.22
CA LEU A 130 -1.48 18.58 12.54
C LEU A 130 -0.36 19.60 12.32
N ARG A 131 0.90 19.18 12.32
CA ARG A 131 2.08 20.03 12.07
C ARG A 131 2.64 19.89 10.65
N SER A 132 1.86 19.40 9.72
CA SER A 132 2.28 19.14 8.33
C SER A 132 3.56 18.29 8.25
N GLY A 133 3.57 17.20 9.02
CA GLY A 133 4.73 16.30 9.09
C GLY A 133 4.85 15.44 7.83
N SER A 134 6.08 15.03 7.54
CA SER A 134 6.39 14.24 6.34
C SER A 134 6.21 12.73 6.55
N ILE A 135 6.03 11.99 5.43
CA ILE A 135 6.03 10.52 5.39
C ILE A 135 7.25 9.95 6.13
N GLN A 136 8.43 10.50 5.89
CA GLN A 136 9.69 10.08 6.53
C GLN A 136 9.61 10.11 8.06
N ARG A 137 8.98 11.14 8.64
CA ARG A 137 8.80 11.24 10.09
C ARG A 137 7.77 10.26 10.61
N ALA A 138 6.67 10.03 9.87
CA ALA A 138 5.67 9.03 10.23
C ALA A 138 6.27 7.63 10.28
N LEU A 139 7.10 7.26 9.29
CA LEU A 139 7.80 5.97 9.27
C LEU A 139 8.77 5.83 10.45
N LYS A 140 9.54 6.87 10.77
CA LYS A 140 10.47 6.84 11.92
C LYS A 140 9.77 6.66 13.25
N LEU A 141 8.64 7.36 13.47
CA LEU A 141 7.81 7.19 14.67
C LEU A 141 7.22 5.78 14.79
N SER A 142 6.93 5.15 13.65
CA SER A 142 6.26 3.85 13.62
C SER A 142 7.22 2.66 13.65
N ALA A 143 8.50 2.85 13.36
CA ALA A 143 9.47 1.77 13.26
C ALA A 143 9.62 0.96 14.57
N ASP A 144 9.66 1.64 15.72
CA ASP A 144 9.77 1.00 17.02
C ASP A 144 8.46 0.31 17.44
N MET A 145 7.32 0.84 16.98
CA MET A 145 6.02 0.24 17.25
C MET A 145 5.81 -1.06 16.48
N VAL A 146 6.19 -1.07 15.20
CA VAL A 146 6.07 -2.22 14.30
C VAL A 146 7.20 -3.24 14.56
N GLY A 147 8.38 -2.78 14.95
CA GLY A 147 9.56 -3.62 15.26
C GLY A 147 10.28 -4.15 14.01
N ASN A 148 9.99 -3.58 12.84
CA ASN A 148 10.62 -3.91 11.56
C ASN A 148 10.80 -2.65 10.71
N PRO A 149 11.72 -2.62 9.75
CA PRO A 149 11.86 -1.51 8.82
C PRO A 149 10.61 -1.29 7.98
N LEU A 150 10.27 -0.02 7.81
CA LEU A 150 9.13 0.47 7.05
C LEU A 150 9.62 1.23 5.82
N VAL A 151 8.97 1.00 4.71
CA VAL A 151 9.24 1.66 3.44
C VAL A 151 7.91 2.15 2.83
N VAL A 152 7.91 3.33 2.25
CA VAL A 152 6.85 3.79 1.34
C VAL A 152 7.43 3.90 -0.04
N MET A 153 6.76 3.30 -0.99
CA MET A 153 7.14 3.35 -2.40
C MET A 153 5.93 3.68 -3.27
N GLY A 154 6.16 4.28 -4.43
CA GLY A 154 5.16 4.43 -5.48
C GLY A 154 4.70 3.06 -6.00
N ILE A 155 3.55 3.02 -6.67
CA ILE A 155 3.09 1.79 -7.36
C ILE A 155 4.07 1.33 -8.45
N ASP A 156 4.93 2.22 -8.91
CA ASP A 156 6.03 2.00 -9.85
C ASP A 156 7.34 1.52 -9.20
N PHE A 157 7.29 1.17 -7.92
CA PHE A 157 8.44 0.76 -7.09
C PHE A 157 9.48 1.85 -6.81
N THR A 158 9.22 3.11 -7.15
CA THR A 158 10.11 4.20 -6.73
C THR A 158 10.08 4.39 -5.22
N LEU A 159 11.24 4.46 -4.59
CA LEU A 159 11.34 4.71 -3.15
C LEU A 159 10.92 6.14 -2.83
N THR A 160 9.87 6.30 -1.99
CA THR A 160 9.40 7.60 -1.51
C THR A 160 10.00 7.95 -0.16
N ALA A 161 10.01 7.02 0.77
CA ALA A 161 10.59 7.19 2.12
C ALA A 161 10.89 5.85 2.78
N GLU A 162 11.83 5.85 3.76
CA GLU A 162 12.18 4.67 4.56
C GLU A 162 12.38 5.03 6.03
N SER A 163 12.09 4.13 6.96
CA SER A 163 12.23 4.39 8.41
C SER A 163 13.68 4.44 8.88
N LYS A 164 14.58 3.67 8.27
CA LYS A 164 16.03 3.63 8.55
C LYS A 164 16.77 4.08 7.30
N GLY A 165 17.49 5.22 7.37
CA GLY A 165 18.34 5.67 6.26
C GLY A 165 19.44 4.68 5.94
N ASN A 166 19.76 4.47 4.66
CA ASN A 166 20.88 3.74 4.01
C ASN A 166 21.38 2.42 4.65
N ASN A 167 20.81 1.94 5.74
CA ASN A 167 21.22 0.73 6.45
C ASN A 167 20.22 -0.43 6.29
N LEU A 168 19.41 -0.43 5.27
CA LEU A 168 18.65 -1.63 4.84
C LEU A 168 19.64 -2.66 4.25
N ASN A 169 20.73 -2.89 5.00
CA ASN A 169 21.90 -3.61 4.55
C ASN A 169 21.68 -5.12 4.51
N GLN A 170 22.26 -5.67 3.45
CA GLN A 170 22.73 -7.05 3.31
C GLN A 170 21.64 -8.11 3.28
N GLY A 171 21.04 -8.24 2.12
CA GLY A 171 20.14 -9.35 1.76
C GLY A 171 18.75 -8.92 1.31
N VAL A 172 18.28 -7.73 1.70
CA VAL A 172 17.02 -7.17 1.19
C VAL A 172 17.33 -6.31 -0.04
N ARG A 173 17.05 -6.83 -1.19
CA ARG A 173 17.15 -6.07 -2.45
C ARG A 173 15.91 -5.16 -2.55
N LEU A 174 16.02 -3.98 -2.00
CA LEU A 174 15.07 -2.91 -2.30
C LEU A 174 15.40 -2.31 -3.66
N PHE A 175 14.39 -1.83 -4.33
CA PHE A 175 14.54 -1.05 -5.54
C PHE A 175 15.20 0.28 -5.16
N THR A 176 16.49 0.41 -5.38
CA THR A 176 17.21 1.66 -5.19
C THR A 176 16.98 2.56 -6.40
N ASP A 177 17.09 3.89 -6.20
CA ASP A 177 16.84 4.90 -7.25
C ASP A 177 17.65 4.69 -8.55
N GLU A 178 18.74 3.92 -8.49
CA GLU A 178 19.64 3.75 -9.63
C GLU A 178 19.22 2.66 -10.62
N MET A 179 18.38 1.70 -10.21
CA MET A 179 17.87 0.68 -11.14
C MET A 179 16.52 0.14 -10.67
N VAL A 180 15.45 0.68 -11.23
CA VAL A 180 14.22 -0.11 -11.36
C VAL A 180 14.56 -1.26 -12.30
N ASN A 181 14.97 -2.40 -11.75
CA ASN A 181 15.26 -3.55 -12.56
C ASN A 181 13.95 -4.07 -13.14
N LEU A 182 13.74 -3.84 -14.43
CA LEU A 182 12.54 -4.24 -15.16
C LEU A 182 12.26 -5.74 -15.03
N GLU A 183 13.30 -6.56 -14.89
CA GLU A 183 13.14 -8.01 -14.65
C GLU A 183 12.45 -8.26 -13.31
N TYR A 184 12.80 -7.52 -12.25
CA TYR A 184 12.15 -7.65 -10.96
C TYR A 184 10.70 -7.18 -11.00
N MET A 185 10.44 -6.06 -11.68
CA MET A 185 9.07 -5.57 -11.85
C MET A 185 8.21 -6.57 -12.61
N ASN A 186 8.70 -7.09 -13.72
CA ASN A 186 7.98 -8.11 -14.51
C ASN A 186 7.71 -9.38 -13.70
N ALA A 187 8.69 -9.84 -12.92
CA ALA A 187 8.50 -10.99 -12.07
C ALA A 187 7.45 -10.76 -10.96
N TYR A 188 7.44 -9.57 -10.32
CA TYR A 188 6.41 -9.19 -9.35
C TYR A 188 5.02 -9.12 -9.99
N ILE A 189 4.90 -8.48 -11.16
CA ILE A 189 3.62 -8.32 -11.88
C ILE A 189 3.07 -9.69 -12.33
N GLN A 190 3.91 -10.69 -12.54
CA GLN A 190 3.48 -12.04 -12.92
C GLN A 190 3.10 -12.92 -11.74
N ASP A 191 3.54 -12.59 -10.53
CA ASP A 191 3.23 -13.34 -9.31
C ASP A 191 1.76 -13.17 -8.89
N GLU A 192 1.03 -14.28 -8.74
CA GLU A 192 -0.40 -14.28 -8.41
C GLU A 192 -0.70 -13.68 -7.03
N THR A 193 0.17 -13.86 -6.05
CA THR A 193 -0.01 -13.30 -4.70
C THR A 193 0.19 -11.79 -4.74
N TYR A 194 1.18 -11.35 -5.52
CA TYR A 194 1.43 -9.94 -5.72
C TYR A 194 0.27 -9.25 -6.46
N LYS A 195 -0.27 -9.86 -7.52
CA LYS A 195 -1.47 -9.36 -8.23
C LYS A 195 -2.64 -9.12 -7.26
N LYS A 196 -2.93 -10.09 -6.41
CA LYS A 196 -3.97 -9.93 -5.37
C LYS A 196 -3.66 -8.77 -4.41
N SER A 197 -2.38 -8.54 -4.10
CA SER A 197 -1.99 -7.43 -3.21
C SER A 197 -2.17 -6.05 -3.84
N ILE A 198 -2.12 -5.94 -5.17
CA ILE A 198 -2.32 -4.68 -5.89
C ILE A 198 -3.76 -4.17 -5.75
N GLU A 199 -4.72 -5.08 -5.72
CA GLU A 199 -6.15 -4.76 -5.62
C GLU A 199 -6.65 -4.70 -4.18
N SER A 200 -5.83 -5.12 -3.21
CA SER A 200 -6.24 -5.23 -1.81
C SER A 200 -6.32 -3.87 -1.13
N GLU A 201 -7.42 -3.62 -0.44
CA GLU A 201 -7.60 -2.48 0.47
C GLU A 201 -7.13 -2.76 1.91
N VAL A 202 -6.73 -4.01 2.19
CA VAL A 202 -6.27 -4.45 3.51
C VAL A 202 -4.83 -4.93 3.48
N PRO A 203 -4.09 -4.88 4.60
CA PRO A 203 -2.71 -5.34 4.65
C PRO A 203 -2.60 -6.84 4.33
N MET A 204 -1.69 -7.20 3.46
CA MET A 204 -1.39 -8.59 3.10
C MET A 204 0.02 -8.99 3.48
N ILE A 205 0.18 -10.21 4.04
CA ILE A 205 1.48 -10.81 4.24
C ILE A 205 1.89 -11.49 2.93
N LEU A 206 2.98 -11.02 2.34
CA LEU A 206 3.55 -11.57 1.12
C LEU A 206 4.74 -12.47 1.45
N PRO A 207 4.88 -13.62 0.77
CA PRO A 207 6.02 -14.51 0.95
C PRO A 207 7.33 -13.84 0.55
N ALA A 208 8.45 -14.40 0.98
CA ALA A 208 9.75 -14.00 0.47
C ALA A 208 9.82 -14.30 -1.02
N PHE A 209 10.14 -13.28 -1.80
CA PHE A 209 10.30 -13.39 -3.24
C PHE A 209 11.67 -12.83 -3.65
N ILE A 210 11.77 -12.00 -4.67
CA ILE A 210 13.05 -11.48 -5.18
C ILE A 210 13.79 -10.62 -4.14
N ASN A 211 13.06 -9.96 -3.25
CA ASN A 211 13.63 -9.16 -2.15
C ASN A 211 14.30 -10.00 -1.04
N GLY A 212 14.10 -11.32 -1.04
CA GLY A 212 14.73 -12.25 -0.09
C GLY A 212 14.10 -12.29 1.31
N CYS A 213 13.03 -11.52 1.61
CA CYS A 213 12.34 -11.54 2.89
C CYS A 213 10.82 -11.49 2.72
N ARG A 214 10.10 -11.99 3.75
CA ARG A 214 8.65 -11.80 3.83
C ARG A 214 8.35 -10.33 4.11
N MET A 215 7.17 -9.88 3.72
CA MET A 215 6.74 -8.51 3.97
C MET A 215 5.24 -8.41 4.25
N ILE A 216 4.84 -7.35 4.94
CA ILE A 216 3.44 -6.88 4.91
C ILE A 216 3.39 -5.73 3.92
N SER A 217 2.47 -5.79 2.97
CA SER A 217 2.21 -4.75 1.99
C SER A 217 0.78 -4.26 2.09
N MET A 218 0.59 -2.94 2.04
CA MET A 218 -0.73 -2.31 1.96
C MET A 218 -0.69 -1.13 0.99
N ASN A 219 -1.67 -1.05 0.11
CA ASN A 219 -1.82 0.06 -0.80
C ASN A 219 -2.28 1.32 -0.05
N LEU A 220 -1.82 2.47 -0.51
CA LEU A 220 -2.21 3.79 -0.03
C LEU A 220 -3.05 4.46 -1.12
N TRP A 221 -4.30 4.75 -0.79
CA TRP A 221 -5.28 5.25 -1.73
C TRP A 221 -5.40 6.76 -1.64
N THR A 222 -5.33 7.43 -2.77
CA THR A 222 -5.60 8.87 -2.86
C THR A 222 -6.57 9.15 -3.99
N LYS A 223 -7.64 9.89 -3.71
CA LYS A 223 -8.72 10.19 -4.68
C LYS A 223 -9.34 8.93 -5.34
N GLY A 224 -9.36 7.81 -4.64
CA GLY A 224 -9.95 6.55 -5.12
C GLY A 224 -9.01 5.69 -5.96
N GLU A 225 -7.74 6.08 -6.10
CA GLU A 225 -6.73 5.30 -6.83
C GLU A 225 -5.54 4.94 -5.92
N PRO A 226 -4.95 3.75 -6.06
CA PRO A 226 -3.73 3.38 -5.35
C PRO A 226 -2.55 4.13 -5.96
N THR A 227 -1.90 5.00 -5.18
CA THR A 227 -0.76 5.81 -5.66
C THR A 227 0.57 5.38 -5.08
N HIS A 228 0.53 4.87 -3.87
CA HIS A 228 1.70 4.42 -3.13
C HIS A 228 1.40 3.11 -2.41
N ARG A 229 2.41 2.60 -1.74
CA ARG A 229 2.34 1.38 -0.96
C ARG A 229 3.24 1.50 0.26
N VAL A 230 2.73 1.15 1.43
CA VAL A 230 3.55 0.95 2.62
C VAL A 230 3.94 -0.52 2.73
N VAL A 231 5.21 -0.77 2.99
CA VAL A 231 5.79 -2.10 3.10
C VAL A 231 6.55 -2.22 4.41
N VAL A 232 6.31 -3.30 5.14
CA VAL A 232 7.08 -3.71 6.33
C VAL A 232 7.93 -4.91 5.96
N LEU A 233 9.24 -4.83 6.17
CA LEU A 233 10.18 -5.89 5.78
C LEU A 233 10.53 -6.78 6.98
N GLU A 234 10.37 -8.10 6.85
CA GLU A 234 10.72 -9.07 7.90
C GLU A 234 12.24 -9.23 8.02
N THR A 235 12.88 -8.33 8.77
CA THR A 235 14.34 -8.35 8.96
C THR A 235 14.79 -8.42 10.43
N GLN A 236 13.98 -7.95 11.36
CA GLN A 236 14.31 -7.88 12.79
C GLN A 236 13.41 -8.79 13.61
N LYS A 237 12.12 -8.80 13.31
CA LYS A 237 11.09 -9.57 14.00
C LYS A 237 10.24 -10.30 12.96
N LYS A 238 9.81 -11.52 13.28
CA LYS A 238 8.88 -12.28 12.43
C LYS A 238 7.56 -11.54 12.31
N LEU A 239 7.10 -11.39 11.08
CA LEU A 239 5.79 -10.78 10.77
C LEU A 239 4.65 -11.75 11.03
N THR A 240 3.58 -11.22 11.60
CA THR A 240 2.42 -11.96 12.06
C THR A 240 1.12 -11.33 11.59
N GLU A 241 0.01 -12.04 11.70
CA GLU A 241 -1.32 -11.50 11.40
C GLU A 241 -1.66 -10.30 12.30
N GLY A 242 -1.15 -10.28 13.53
CA GLY A 242 -1.36 -9.18 14.46
C GLY A 242 -0.74 -7.86 14.00
N ASP A 243 0.41 -7.91 13.33
CA ASP A 243 1.08 -6.69 12.86
C ASP A 243 0.27 -5.94 11.79
N LYS A 244 -0.67 -6.60 11.10
CA LYS A 244 -1.53 -5.98 10.09
C LYS A 244 -2.33 -4.80 10.62
N CYS A 245 -2.84 -4.87 11.86
CA CYS A 245 -3.62 -3.77 12.43
C CYS A 245 -2.80 -2.49 12.64
N LEU A 246 -1.50 -2.60 12.91
CA LEU A 246 -0.61 -1.45 13.00
C LEU A 246 -0.33 -0.84 11.61
N VAL A 247 -0.14 -1.69 10.60
CA VAL A 247 0.08 -1.24 9.23
C VAL A 247 -1.17 -0.54 8.68
N ALA A 248 -2.36 -1.09 8.91
CA ALA A 248 -3.63 -0.47 8.51
C ALA A 248 -3.81 0.91 9.17
N GLN A 249 -3.49 1.02 10.48
CA GLN A 249 -3.55 2.30 11.18
C GLN A 249 -2.55 3.31 10.63
N LEU A 250 -1.30 2.90 10.36
CA LEU A 250 -0.28 3.76 9.77
C LEU A 250 -0.69 4.23 8.37
N ALA A 251 -1.23 3.33 7.55
CA ALA A 251 -1.64 3.62 6.18
C ALA A 251 -2.60 4.81 6.10
N SER A 252 -3.61 4.88 6.99
CA SER A 252 -4.56 6.00 7.00
C SER A 252 -3.90 7.37 7.26
N TYR A 253 -2.82 7.41 8.05
CA TYR A 253 -2.05 8.64 8.26
C TYR A 253 -1.17 8.98 7.05
N LEU A 254 -0.57 7.96 6.43
CA LEU A 254 0.24 8.16 5.23
C LEU A 254 -0.60 8.65 4.06
N GLU A 255 -1.80 8.10 3.85
CA GLU A 255 -2.76 8.58 2.85
C GLU A 255 -3.13 10.04 3.08
N TYR A 256 -3.39 10.42 4.33
CA TYR A 256 -3.67 11.82 4.66
C TYR A 256 -2.47 12.73 4.35
N ILE A 257 -1.25 12.32 4.74
CA ILE A 257 -0.02 13.09 4.47
C ILE A 257 0.18 13.24 2.95
N ILE A 258 0.09 12.15 2.18
CA ILE A 258 0.24 12.17 0.73
C ILE A 258 -0.77 13.11 0.07
N LEU A 259 -2.03 13.06 0.53
CA LEU A 259 -3.09 13.89 -0.01
C LEU A 259 -2.86 15.40 0.24
N HIS A 260 -2.19 15.77 1.34
CA HIS A 260 -2.03 17.17 1.76
C HIS A 260 -0.60 17.71 1.58
N GLU A 261 0.35 16.87 1.19
CA GLU A 261 1.73 17.32 0.95
C GLU A 261 1.82 18.07 -0.38
N PRO A 262 2.30 19.33 -0.40
CA PRO A 262 2.36 20.12 -1.64
C PRO A 262 3.22 19.50 -2.75
N SER A 263 4.19 18.65 -2.39
CA SER A 263 5.04 17.94 -3.35
C SER A 263 4.30 16.82 -4.10
N PHE A 264 3.19 16.33 -3.53
CA PHE A 264 2.30 15.34 -4.15
C PHE A 264 1.00 15.95 -4.69
N GLN A 265 0.72 17.23 -4.40
CA GLN A 265 -0.38 17.94 -5.05
C GLN A 265 0.04 18.27 -6.48
N GLU A 266 -0.80 17.89 -7.42
CA GLU A 266 -0.62 18.21 -8.83
C GLU A 266 -0.38 19.73 -9.01
N LYS A 267 0.87 20.14 -9.23
CA LYS A 267 1.10 21.29 -10.11
C LYS A 267 0.50 20.90 -11.45
N ASP A 268 -0.11 21.86 -12.15
CA ASP A 268 -0.47 21.70 -13.57
C ASP A 268 0.63 20.88 -14.24
N ASP A 269 0.41 19.57 -14.39
CA ASP A 269 1.46 18.68 -14.86
C ASP A 269 1.45 18.76 -16.37
N LEU A 270 2.62 18.74 -16.95
CA LEU A 270 2.79 18.69 -18.40
C LEU A 270 1.95 17.59 -19.04
N ASP A 271 1.80 16.47 -18.34
CA ASP A 271 0.99 15.33 -18.77
C ASP A 271 -0.49 15.66 -18.91
N ASP A 272 -1.04 16.44 -17.98
CA ASP A 272 -2.45 16.82 -18.02
C ASP A 272 -2.75 17.76 -19.18
N VAL A 273 -1.83 18.69 -19.44
CA VAL A 273 -1.95 19.58 -20.60
C VAL A 273 -1.83 18.78 -21.90
N CYS A 274 -0.86 17.88 -21.99
CA CYS A 274 -0.68 17.02 -23.17
C CYS A 274 -1.86 16.05 -23.34
N ARG A 275 -2.40 15.50 -22.24
CA ARG A 275 -3.60 14.64 -22.25
C ARG A 275 -4.82 15.38 -22.78
N LEU A 276 -5.07 16.60 -22.32
CA LEU A 276 -6.15 17.45 -22.82
C LEU A 276 -6.01 17.72 -24.31
N ILE A 277 -4.82 18.04 -24.79
CA ILE A 277 -4.56 18.26 -26.24
C ILE A 277 -4.92 17.02 -27.07
N VAL A 278 -4.67 15.83 -26.55
CA VAL A 278 -4.95 14.57 -27.25
C VAL A 278 -6.44 14.20 -27.19
N THR A 279 -7.08 14.36 -26.02
CA THR A 279 -8.43 13.85 -25.77
C THR A 279 -9.55 14.84 -26.05
N ASP A 280 -9.32 16.12 -25.75
CA ASP A 280 -10.33 17.17 -25.93
C ASP A 280 -10.20 17.84 -27.31
N ARG A 281 -11.26 17.70 -28.12
CA ARG A 281 -11.35 18.34 -29.47
C ARG A 281 -11.70 19.82 -29.40
N THR A 282 -12.18 20.29 -28.25
CA THR A 282 -12.70 21.65 -28.07
C THR A 282 -11.73 22.51 -27.26
N ALA A 283 -10.58 21.93 -26.83
CA ALA A 283 -9.59 22.66 -26.04
C ALA A 283 -9.12 23.93 -26.78
N ASP A 284 -9.18 25.08 -26.08
CA ASP A 284 -8.75 26.35 -26.63
C ASP A 284 -7.24 26.36 -26.89
N TYR A 285 -6.91 26.58 -28.15
CA TYR A 285 -5.55 26.55 -28.66
C TYR A 285 -4.60 27.52 -27.94
N LEU A 286 -5.03 28.75 -27.67
CA LEU A 286 -4.20 29.77 -27.01
C LEU A 286 -3.94 29.43 -25.55
N THR A 287 -4.97 28.97 -24.86
CA THR A 287 -4.85 28.53 -23.46
C THR A 287 -3.88 27.36 -23.32
N MET A 288 -3.98 26.34 -24.19
CA MET A 288 -3.06 25.18 -24.16
C MET A 288 -1.62 25.60 -24.51
N SER A 289 -1.45 26.48 -25.50
CA SER A 289 -0.14 26.99 -25.88
C SER A 289 0.53 27.75 -24.73
N ASN A 290 -0.22 28.60 -24.02
CA ASN A 290 0.31 29.36 -22.88
C ASN A 290 0.66 28.42 -21.70
N ARG A 291 -0.17 27.40 -21.43
CA ARG A 291 0.12 26.40 -20.39
C ARG A 291 1.38 25.59 -20.71
N LEU A 292 1.54 25.11 -21.95
CA LEU A 292 2.75 24.41 -22.40
C LEU A 292 3.99 25.31 -22.30
N ALA A 293 3.87 26.59 -22.68
CA ALA A 293 4.97 27.56 -22.59
C ALA A 293 5.39 27.82 -21.14
N ALA A 294 4.45 27.91 -20.20
CA ALA A 294 4.68 28.04 -18.76
C ALA A 294 5.41 26.80 -18.19
N LEU A 295 5.17 25.63 -18.76
CA LEU A 295 5.84 24.36 -18.43
C LEU A 295 7.16 24.17 -19.23
N GLY A 296 7.59 25.22 -19.95
CA GLY A 296 8.85 25.26 -20.67
C GLY A 296 8.86 24.57 -22.02
N TRP A 297 7.69 24.24 -22.58
CA TRP A 297 7.56 23.73 -23.96
C TRP A 297 7.26 24.87 -24.92
N SER A 298 8.02 24.99 -26.00
CA SER A 298 8.05 26.16 -26.87
C SER A 298 7.59 25.82 -28.30
N PRO A 299 6.95 26.76 -29.03
CA PRO A 299 6.61 26.56 -30.43
C PRO A 299 7.82 26.43 -31.37
N ARG A 300 9.04 26.67 -30.88
CA ARG A 300 10.29 26.60 -31.66
C ARG A 300 11.09 25.32 -31.39
N GLN A 301 10.59 24.42 -30.57
CA GLN A 301 11.26 23.17 -30.23
C GLN A 301 10.69 22.02 -31.06
N ASP A 302 11.50 20.98 -31.25
CA ASP A 302 11.12 19.77 -31.98
C ASP A 302 10.60 18.71 -31.02
N TYR A 303 9.53 18.04 -31.44
CA TYR A 303 8.84 17.04 -30.66
C TYR A 303 8.66 15.74 -31.43
N LEU A 304 8.62 14.63 -30.70
CA LEU A 304 8.32 13.27 -31.18
C LEU A 304 7.23 12.66 -30.33
N CYS A 305 6.32 11.93 -30.93
CA CYS A 305 5.31 11.15 -30.20
C CYS A 305 5.56 9.66 -30.39
N LEU A 306 5.51 8.93 -29.26
CA LEU A 306 5.46 7.48 -29.19
C LEU A 306 4.11 7.06 -28.61
N VAL A 307 3.46 6.08 -29.24
CA VAL A 307 2.28 5.41 -28.71
C VAL A 307 2.62 3.95 -28.49
N LEU A 308 2.43 3.47 -27.25
CA LEU A 308 2.63 2.08 -26.86
C LEU A 308 1.29 1.42 -26.55
N GLN A 309 1.22 0.12 -26.84
CA GLN A 309 0.08 -0.72 -26.49
C GLN A 309 0.57 -2.04 -25.92
N THR A 310 0.00 -2.48 -24.79
CA THR A 310 0.30 -3.76 -24.17
C THR A 310 -0.38 -4.90 -24.94
N ALA A 311 0.32 -6.03 -25.08
CA ALA A 311 -0.20 -7.21 -25.79
C ALA A 311 -1.16 -8.08 -24.97
N GLY A 312 -1.29 -7.87 -23.66
CA GLY A 312 -2.03 -8.71 -22.71
C GLY A 312 -3.01 -7.98 -21.79
N GLY A 313 -3.89 -8.73 -21.16
CA GLY A 313 -5.17 -8.28 -20.57
C GLY A 313 -5.18 -7.53 -19.24
N ASP A 314 -4.09 -7.34 -18.48
CA ASP A 314 -4.12 -6.67 -17.16
C ASP A 314 -3.37 -5.33 -17.24
N LYS A 315 -4.11 -4.20 -17.16
CA LYS A 315 -3.71 -3.05 -17.98
C LYS A 315 -3.41 -1.77 -17.22
N GLU A 316 -4.05 -1.49 -16.08
CA GLU A 316 -3.92 -0.15 -15.48
C GLU A 316 -2.63 0.03 -14.68
N HIS A 317 -2.24 -0.98 -13.90
CA HIS A 317 -1.02 -0.89 -13.07
C HIS A 317 0.27 -0.95 -13.89
N THR A 318 0.29 -1.77 -14.96
CA THR A 318 1.45 -1.86 -15.86
C THR A 318 1.66 -0.57 -16.63
N THR A 319 0.59 0.10 -17.06
CA THR A 319 0.67 1.35 -17.83
C THR A 319 1.21 2.51 -17.01
N GLY A 320 0.81 2.66 -15.75
CA GLY A 320 1.34 3.69 -14.84
C GLY A 320 2.84 3.55 -14.63
N THR A 321 3.30 2.32 -14.47
CA THR A 321 4.72 2.00 -14.31
C THR A 321 5.54 2.34 -15.57
N ILE A 322 5.03 2.01 -16.75
CA ILE A 322 5.68 2.35 -18.02
C ILE A 322 5.78 3.87 -18.20
N CYS A 323 4.71 4.62 -17.91
CA CYS A 323 4.73 6.09 -17.98
C CYS A 323 5.84 6.69 -17.10
N LYS A 324 5.97 6.20 -15.86
CA LYS A 324 7.01 6.69 -14.94
C LYS A 324 8.41 6.28 -15.38
N TYR A 325 8.61 5.07 -15.90
CA TYR A 325 9.87 4.66 -16.51
C TYR A 325 10.28 5.62 -17.63
N LEU A 326 9.38 5.90 -18.57
CA LEU A 326 9.64 6.81 -19.68
C LEU A 326 10.01 8.22 -19.21
N LYS A 327 9.32 8.76 -18.19
CA LYS A 327 9.66 10.06 -17.60
C LYS A 327 11.03 10.06 -16.92
N LYS A 328 11.39 8.99 -16.23
CA LYS A 328 12.69 8.86 -15.55
C LYS A 328 13.83 8.78 -16.57
N GLN A 329 13.66 7.95 -17.59
CA GLN A 329 14.63 7.77 -18.65
C GLN A 329 14.79 9.02 -19.52
N PHE A 330 13.67 9.72 -19.76
CA PHE A 330 13.62 10.94 -20.58
C PHE A 330 13.04 12.11 -19.78
N PRO A 331 13.83 12.83 -18.98
CA PRO A 331 13.34 13.86 -18.04
C PRO A 331 12.56 15.02 -18.68
N HIS A 332 12.70 15.21 -20.00
CA HIS A 332 12.00 16.24 -20.75
C HIS A 332 10.86 15.70 -21.61
N SER A 333 10.32 14.55 -21.21
CA SER A 333 9.17 13.92 -21.84
C SER A 333 7.88 14.13 -21.03
N SER A 334 6.74 13.92 -21.68
CA SER A 334 5.43 13.81 -21.06
C SER A 334 4.87 12.43 -21.38
N SER A 335 4.53 11.65 -20.35
CA SER A 335 4.04 10.29 -20.52
C SER A 335 2.79 10.05 -19.71
N PHE A 336 1.71 9.62 -20.35
CA PHE A 336 0.41 9.39 -19.72
C PHE A 336 -0.39 8.33 -20.44
N GLN A 337 -1.38 7.78 -19.76
CA GLN A 337 -2.30 6.79 -20.30
C GLN A 337 -3.57 7.45 -20.84
N VAL A 338 -4.03 7.00 -21.99
CA VAL A 338 -5.37 7.27 -22.53
C VAL A 338 -6.00 5.95 -22.95
N ARG A 339 -7.02 5.50 -22.24
CA ARG A 339 -7.66 4.17 -22.45
C ARG A 339 -6.65 3.03 -22.32
N GLN A 340 -6.33 2.35 -23.43
CA GLN A 340 -5.39 1.22 -23.49
C GLN A 340 -4.04 1.59 -24.12
N GLU A 341 -3.83 2.87 -24.38
CA GLU A 341 -2.63 3.39 -25.03
C GLU A 341 -1.80 4.17 -24.02
N ILE A 342 -0.50 4.01 -24.05
CA ILE A 342 0.47 4.86 -23.37
C ILE A 342 1.01 5.81 -24.39
N ILE A 343 0.90 7.11 -24.12
CA ILE A 343 1.35 8.15 -25.01
C ILE A 343 2.54 8.84 -24.37
N CYS A 344 3.65 8.94 -25.10
CA CYS A 344 4.81 9.68 -24.68
C CYS A 344 5.19 10.73 -25.72
N PHE A 345 5.32 11.98 -25.28
CA PHE A 345 5.87 13.06 -26.08
C PHE A 345 7.28 13.39 -25.59
N PHE A 346 8.24 13.36 -26.49
CA PHE A 346 9.62 13.76 -26.23
C PHE A 346 9.88 15.16 -26.75
N ASN A 347 10.52 15.99 -25.95
CA ASN A 347 11.03 17.29 -26.40
C ASN A 347 12.47 17.11 -26.88
N LEU A 348 12.67 16.85 -28.16
CA LEU A 348 13.96 16.56 -28.75
C LEU A 348 14.98 17.70 -28.56
N SER A 349 14.52 18.94 -28.63
CA SER A 349 15.37 20.11 -28.45
C SER A 349 15.92 20.25 -27.02
N LYS A 350 15.23 19.66 -26.00
CA LYS A 350 15.69 19.68 -24.61
C LYS A 350 16.49 18.43 -24.24
N THR A 351 16.13 17.27 -24.78
CA THR A 351 16.89 16.03 -24.54
C THR A 351 18.22 16.05 -25.25
N GLY A 352 18.33 16.79 -26.36
CA GLY A 352 19.52 16.79 -27.22
C GLY A 352 19.73 15.47 -27.97
N GLN A 353 18.73 14.56 -27.92
CA GLN A 353 18.79 13.25 -28.57
C GLN A 353 18.09 13.29 -29.94
N THR A 354 18.57 12.47 -30.87
CA THR A 354 17.92 12.23 -32.15
C THR A 354 16.80 11.19 -32.00
N VAL A 355 15.95 11.08 -33.02
CA VAL A 355 14.89 10.07 -33.06
C VAL A 355 15.50 8.66 -33.00
N GLU A 356 16.58 8.43 -33.77
CA GLU A 356 17.29 7.16 -33.86
C GLU A 356 17.92 6.74 -32.51
N GLU A 357 18.42 7.70 -31.73
CA GLU A 357 18.96 7.43 -30.38
C GLU A 357 17.84 7.03 -29.41
N ILE A 358 16.70 7.71 -29.42
CA ILE A 358 15.54 7.37 -28.60
C ILE A 358 14.99 5.98 -28.99
N GLU A 359 14.89 5.68 -30.28
CA GLU A 359 14.47 4.36 -30.78
C GLU A 359 15.44 3.27 -30.33
N ALA A 360 16.72 3.46 -30.45
CA ALA A 360 17.75 2.51 -30.05
C ALA A 360 17.70 2.24 -28.52
N GLU A 361 17.45 3.26 -27.72
CA GLU A 361 17.34 3.14 -26.27
C GLU A 361 16.08 2.39 -25.84
N LEU A 362 14.98 2.58 -26.56
CA LEU A 362 13.69 1.98 -26.22
C LEU A 362 13.45 0.59 -26.84
N ILE A 363 14.23 0.17 -27.85
CA ILE A 363 13.95 -1.07 -28.60
C ILE A 363 13.96 -2.32 -27.70
N TYR A 364 14.90 -2.40 -26.77
CA TYR A 364 14.99 -3.51 -25.83
C TYR A 364 13.84 -3.47 -24.83
N PHE A 365 13.52 -2.31 -24.30
CA PHE A 365 12.41 -2.10 -23.39
C PHE A 365 11.07 -2.51 -24.02
N ILE A 366 10.81 -2.08 -25.26
CA ILE A 366 9.57 -2.39 -25.99
C ILE A 366 9.48 -3.89 -26.23
N ARG A 367 10.56 -4.52 -26.66
CA ARG A 367 10.63 -5.96 -26.93
C ARG A 367 10.43 -6.79 -25.66
N ASP A 368 11.20 -6.47 -24.61
CA ASP A 368 11.25 -7.27 -23.39
C ASP A 368 10.00 -7.09 -22.53
N SER A 369 9.28 -5.96 -22.71
CA SER A 369 7.97 -5.69 -22.10
C SER A 369 6.78 -6.15 -22.96
N TYR A 370 7.01 -6.83 -24.08
CA TYR A 370 5.97 -7.31 -25.00
C TYR A 370 5.02 -6.17 -25.45
N LEU A 371 5.56 -4.99 -25.69
CA LEU A 371 4.81 -3.82 -26.12
C LEU A 371 4.80 -3.73 -27.66
N LYS A 372 3.72 -3.15 -28.19
CA LYS A 372 3.67 -2.67 -29.56
C LYS A 372 3.91 -1.17 -29.54
N ALA A 373 4.67 -0.66 -30.49
CA ALA A 373 5.06 0.74 -30.57
C ALA A 373 4.76 1.36 -31.94
N GLY A 374 4.34 2.62 -31.93
CA GLY A 374 4.22 3.45 -33.11
C GLY A 374 4.82 4.82 -32.85
N TYR A 375 5.69 5.29 -33.76
CA TYR A 375 6.32 6.60 -33.69
C TYR A 375 5.72 7.56 -34.69
N SER A 376 5.63 8.85 -34.32
CA SER A 376 5.36 9.93 -35.27
C SER A 376 6.65 10.33 -36.01
N ARG A 377 6.53 11.22 -36.98
CA ARG A 377 7.65 12.01 -37.45
C ARG A 377 7.97 13.11 -36.42
N SER A 378 9.24 13.51 -36.32
CA SER A 378 9.60 14.72 -35.59
C SER A 378 8.94 15.94 -36.26
N MET A 379 8.40 16.86 -35.46
CA MET A 379 7.78 18.10 -35.92
C MET A 379 8.12 19.24 -34.97
N THR A 380 8.42 20.39 -35.55
CA THR A 380 8.60 21.64 -34.81
C THR A 380 7.26 22.17 -34.32
N GLY A 381 7.22 22.60 -33.07
CA GLY A 381 6.09 23.26 -32.43
C GLY A 381 5.15 22.35 -31.65
N HIS A 382 5.00 22.69 -30.36
CA HIS A 382 4.16 21.96 -29.41
C HIS A 382 2.67 21.90 -29.79
N MET A 383 2.23 22.73 -30.71
CA MET A 383 0.86 22.70 -31.25
C MET A 383 0.62 21.57 -32.23
N ASN A 384 1.67 20.88 -32.68
CA ASN A 384 1.57 19.70 -33.53
C ASN A 384 1.40 18.38 -32.72
N LEU A 385 1.41 18.41 -31.39
CA LEU A 385 1.35 17.21 -30.52
C LEU A 385 0.17 16.30 -30.86
N ARG A 386 -1.02 16.87 -31.09
CA ARG A 386 -2.18 16.07 -31.49
C ARG A 386 -2.01 15.40 -32.86
N ARG A 387 -1.42 16.11 -33.82
CA ARG A 387 -1.12 15.57 -35.16
C ARG A 387 -0.08 14.44 -35.06
N GLN A 388 0.92 14.61 -34.22
CA GLN A 388 1.94 13.60 -33.96
C GLN A 388 1.35 12.37 -33.29
N TYR A 389 0.46 12.53 -32.29
CA TYR A 389 -0.27 11.41 -31.70
C TYR A 389 -1.04 10.60 -32.75
N LEU A 390 -1.79 11.28 -33.64
CA LEU A 390 -2.53 10.59 -34.70
C LEU A 390 -1.61 9.83 -35.65
N GLN A 391 -0.45 10.39 -36.01
CA GLN A 391 0.53 9.70 -36.84
C GLN A 391 1.12 8.47 -36.14
N ALA A 392 1.52 8.61 -34.88
CA ALA A 392 2.05 7.50 -34.08
C ALA A 392 1.02 6.37 -33.92
N LYS A 393 -0.25 6.72 -33.72
CA LYS A 393 -1.34 5.76 -33.65
C LYS A 393 -1.56 5.01 -34.97
N ILE A 394 -1.55 5.70 -36.08
CA ILE A 394 -1.63 5.07 -37.40
C ILE A 394 -0.44 4.13 -37.63
N ALA A 395 0.78 4.57 -37.26
CA ALA A 395 1.97 3.73 -37.38
C ALA A 395 1.84 2.45 -36.55
N LEU A 396 1.35 2.54 -35.31
CA LEU A 396 1.07 1.40 -34.43
C LEU A 396 0.04 0.43 -35.07
N GLU A 397 -1.06 0.93 -35.59
CA GLU A 397 -2.12 0.12 -36.22
C GLU A 397 -1.62 -0.59 -37.48
N VAL A 398 -0.88 0.10 -38.35
CA VAL A 398 -0.33 -0.44 -39.59
C VAL A 398 0.80 -1.45 -39.31
N GLY A 399 1.70 -1.13 -38.39
CA GLY A 399 2.78 -2.02 -37.95
C GLY A 399 2.25 -3.32 -37.36
N SER A 400 1.23 -3.24 -36.52
CA SER A 400 0.60 -4.43 -35.90
C SER A 400 -0.03 -5.41 -36.91
N ARG A 401 -0.40 -4.94 -38.11
CA ARG A 401 -0.93 -5.81 -39.18
C ARG A 401 0.16 -6.54 -39.96
N LYS A 402 1.37 -5.98 -40.02
CA LYS A 402 2.50 -6.53 -40.81
C LYS A 402 3.41 -7.44 -40.00
N LYS A 403 3.62 -7.15 -38.72
CA LYS A 403 4.44 -7.96 -37.82
C LYS A 403 3.81 -7.91 -36.41
N PRO A 404 3.37 -9.03 -35.85
CA PRO A 404 2.72 -9.05 -34.52
C PRO A 404 3.64 -8.68 -33.36
N TYR A 405 4.95 -8.54 -33.59
CA TYR A 405 5.96 -8.28 -32.54
C TYR A 405 7.05 -7.30 -33.05
N VAL A 406 6.68 -6.14 -33.48
CA VAL A 406 7.64 -5.03 -33.72
C VAL A 406 7.00 -3.74 -33.32
#